data_4f4d57de4d56dc564e32d9e3f023ffd1
#
_entry.id   4f4d57de4d56dc564e32d9e3f023ffd1
#
_cell.length_a   1.000
_cell.length_b   1.000
_cell.length_c   1.000
_cell.angle_alpha   90.00
_cell.angle_beta   90.00
_cell.angle_gamma   90.00
#
_symmetry.space_group_name_H-M   'P 1'
#
loop_
_entity.id
_entity.type
_entity.pdbx_description
1 polymer ?
#
loop_
_entity_poly.entity_id
_entity_poly.type
_entity_poly.pdbx_seq_one_letter_code
_entity_poly.pdbx_strand_id
1 'polypeptide(L)'
;MDPADNGLRTTLVDAALDLLETGTGDLSLRAVARAAGVSAMAPYRHFADKAALLGAAAERGFALLRERLLEADAAGSPREALIAQGLAYIAFACARPALFRLMFAGPAEATIDAACKASGFTVLSQRVAGMVSDGAAAEAATLACWGLVHGLATLALDGRQPRDAAGDEAALRILVAGIVQ
;
A
#
# COMPACT_ATOMS: atom_id res chain seq x y z
N MET A 1 -14.72 -0.75 23.63
CA MET A 1 -15.00 -1.41 22.34
C MET A 1 -14.83 -2.90 22.57
N ASP A 2 -15.88 -3.69 22.32
CA ASP A 2 -15.90 -5.14 22.57
C ASP A 2 -14.90 -5.85 21.62
N PRO A 3 -14.05 -6.79 22.08
CA PRO A 3 -13.15 -7.56 21.23
C PRO A 3 -13.86 -8.30 20.08
N ALA A 4 -15.09 -8.78 20.32
CA ALA A 4 -15.90 -9.45 19.30
C ALA A 4 -16.34 -8.48 18.18
N ASP A 5 -16.61 -7.22 18.52
CA ASP A 5 -17.02 -6.16 17.59
C ASP A 5 -15.84 -5.75 16.68
N ASN A 6 -14.63 -5.66 17.23
CA ASN A 6 -13.41 -5.39 16.46
C ASN A 6 -13.08 -6.55 15.51
N GLY A 7 -13.30 -7.79 15.90
CA GLY A 7 -13.12 -8.97 15.04
C GLY A 7 -14.04 -8.95 13.82
N LEU A 8 -15.31 -8.60 14.00
CA LEU A 8 -16.27 -8.52 12.89
C LEU A 8 -15.92 -7.38 11.92
N ARG A 9 -15.50 -6.22 12.43
CA ARG A 9 -15.04 -5.10 11.58
C ARG A 9 -13.88 -5.54 10.68
N THR A 10 -12.90 -6.24 11.23
CA THR A 10 -11.75 -6.77 10.47
C THR A 10 -12.21 -7.77 9.41
N THR A 11 -13.06 -8.73 9.76
CA THR A 11 -13.62 -9.72 8.82
C THR A 11 -14.36 -9.05 7.65
N LEU A 12 -15.10 -7.99 7.92
CA LEU A 12 -15.80 -7.23 6.88
C LEU A 12 -14.82 -6.49 5.94
N VAL A 13 -13.74 -5.93 6.49
CA VAL A 13 -12.69 -5.29 5.68
C VAL A 13 -11.97 -6.32 4.82
N ASP A 14 -11.59 -7.46 5.37
CA ASP A 14 -10.92 -8.53 4.61
C ASP A 14 -11.84 -9.07 3.49
N ALA A 15 -13.11 -9.29 3.76
CA ALA A 15 -14.09 -9.66 2.74
C ALA A 15 -14.25 -8.59 1.64
N ALA A 16 -14.17 -7.30 2.01
CA ALA A 16 -14.18 -6.21 1.03
C ALA A 16 -12.93 -6.20 0.15
N LEU A 17 -11.76 -6.48 0.73
CA LEU A 17 -10.49 -6.62 -0.02
C LEU A 17 -10.56 -7.77 -1.04
N ASP A 18 -11.07 -8.93 -0.65
CA ASP A 18 -11.22 -10.08 -1.53
C ASP A 18 -12.17 -9.79 -2.69
N LEU A 19 -13.31 -9.16 -2.41
CA LEU A 19 -14.26 -8.75 -3.46
C LEU A 19 -13.67 -7.69 -4.40
N LEU A 20 -12.86 -6.79 -3.89
CA LEU A 20 -12.19 -5.76 -4.66
C LEU A 20 -11.23 -6.36 -5.69
N GLU A 21 -10.41 -7.34 -5.26
CA GLU A 21 -9.41 -7.98 -6.12
C GLU A 21 -10.03 -8.95 -7.13
N THR A 22 -11.11 -9.63 -6.77
CA THR A 22 -11.79 -10.55 -7.69
C THR A 22 -12.58 -9.84 -8.78
N GLY A 23 -12.91 -8.55 -8.60
CA GLY A 23 -13.66 -7.76 -9.57
C GLY A 23 -15.08 -8.28 -9.84
N THR A 24 -15.59 -9.20 -9.02
CA THR A 24 -16.86 -9.89 -9.21
C THR A 24 -18.05 -9.08 -8.71
N GLY A 25 -18.35 -7.97 -9.37
CA GLY A 25 -19.58 -7.24 -9.13
C GLY A 25 -19.42 -5.90 -8.37
N ASP A 26 -20.55 -5.26 -8.06
CA ASP A 26 -20.56 -3.99 -7.32
C ASP A 26 -20.20 -4.24 -5.85
N LEU A 27 -19.12 -3.60 -5.39
CA LEU A 27 -18.73 -3.62 -4.00
C LEU A 27 -19.76 -2.81 -3.19
N SER A 28 -20.61 -3.50 -2.44
CA SER A 28 -21.62 -2.91 -1.57
C SER A 28 -21.57 -3.53 -0.18
N LEU A 29 -22.07 -2.81 0.85
CA LEU A 29 -22.13 -3.34 2.22
C LEU A 29 -22.89 -4.68 2.28
N ARG A 30 -23.93 -4.85 1.45
CA ARG A 30 -24.67 -6.12 1.35
C ARG A 30 -23.85 -7.24 0.71
N ALA A 31 -23.07 -6.94 -0.33
CA ALA A 31 -22.18 -7.92 -0.96
C ALA A 31 -21.09 -8.37 0.03
N VAL A 32 -20.51 -7.43 0.76
CA VAL A 32 -19.51 -7.71 1.81
C VAL A 32 -20.11 -8.55 2.94
N ALA A 33 -21.33 -8.24 3.42
CA ALA A 33 -22.02 -9.06 4.43
C ALA A 33 -22.17 -10.50 3.97
N ARG A 34 -22.60 -10.70 2.72
CA ARG A 34 -22.76 -12.04 2.14
C ARG A 34 -21.42 -12.77 2.03
N ALA A 35 -20.36 -12.12 1.58
CA ALA A 35 -19.01 -12.69 1.48
C ALA A 35 -18.46 -13.07 2.86
N ALA A 36 -18.69 -12.23 3.88
CA ALA A 36 -18.30 -12.47 5.27
C ALA A 36 -19.19 -13.51 6.01
N GLY A 37 -20.27 -13.99 5.40
CA GLY A 37 -21.19 -14.96 6.03
C GLY A 37 -22.01 -14.39 7.17
N VAL A 38 -22.28 -13.08 7.17
CA VAL A 38 -23.01 -12.39 8.24
C VAL A 38 -24.33 -11.81 7.74
N SER A 39 -25.18 -11.35 8.67
CA SER A 39 -26.45 -10.73 8.31
C SER A 39 -26.26 -9.46 7.48
N ALA A 40 -27.18 -9.16 6.55
CA ALA A 40 -27.10 -7.97 5.67
C ALA A 40 -27.06 -6.64 6.45
N MET A 41 -27.47 -6.64 7.71
CA MET A 41 -27.46 -5.46 8.57
C MET A 41 -26.20 -5.33 9.43
N ALA A 42 -25.36 -6.37 9.50
CA ALA A 42 -24.14 -6.35 10.33
C ALA A 42 -23.15 -5.25 9.91
N PRO A 43 -22.83 -5.03 8.61
CA PRO A 43 -21.90 -3.98 8.22
C PRO A 43 -22.33 -2.57 8.61
N TYR A 44 -23.63 -2.29 8.65
CA TYR A 44 -24.16 -0.96 8.98
C TYR A 44 -23.94 -0.54 10.45
N ARG A 45 -23.51 -1.47 11.30
CA ARG A 45 -23.09 -1.17 12.68
C ARG A 45 -21.66 -0.64 12.75
N HIS A 46 -20.85 -0.97 11.73
CA HIS A 46 -19.41 -0.66 11.67
C HIS A 46 -19.06 0.44 10.66
N PHE A 47 -19.86 0.56 9.60
CA PHE A 47 -19.63 1.48 8.49
C PHE A 47 -20.92 2.22 8.18
N ALA A 48 -20.86 3.54 8.22
CA ALA A 48 -22.00 4.40 7.91
C ALA A 48 -22.47 4.22 6.46
N ASP A 49 -21.50 4.01 5.55
CA ASP A 49 -21.74 3.88 4.12
C ASP A 49 -20.61 3.10 3.43
N LYS A 50 -20.69 2.99 2.10
CA LYS A 50 -19.67 2.37 1.25
C LYS A 50 -18.32 3.12 1.33
N ALA A 51 -18.33 4.45 1.44
CA ALA A 51 -17.10 5.24 1.49
C ALA A 51 -16.32 4.96 2.78
N ALA A 52 -17.00 4.82 3.92
CA ALA A 52 -16.40 4.43 5.19
C ALA A 52 -15.76 3.03 5.13
N LEU A 53 -16.42 2.06 4.47
CA LEU A 53 -15.86 0.73 4.26
C LEU A 53 -14.62 0.79 3.35
N LEU A 54 -14.68 1.53 2.23
CA LEU A 54 -13.55 1.69 1.31
C LEU A 54 -12.38 2.42 1.98
N GLY A 55 -12.65 3.41 2.83
CA GLY A 55 -11.62 4.06 3.65
C GLY A 55 -10.89 3.07 4.55
N ALA A 56 -11.63 2.24 5.28
CA ALA A 56 -11.06 1.20 6.14
C ALA A 56 -10.29 0.13 5.34
N ALA A 57 -10.75 -0.23 4.13
CA ALA A 57 -10.03 -1.12 3.24
C ALA A 57 -8.70 -0.52 2.76
N ALA A 58 -8.69 0.77 2.42
CA ALA A 58 -7.47 1.48 2.04
C ALA A 58 -6.49 1.62 3.21
N GLU A 59 -6.96 1.91 4.44
CA GLU A 59 -6.16 1.90 5.67
C GLU A 59 -5.49 0.54 5.90
N ARG A 60 -6.24 -0.55 5.73
CA ARG A 60 -5.70 -1.92 5.81
C ARG A 60 -4.66 -2.17 4.71
N GLY A 61 -4.86 -1.64 3.50
CA GLY A 61 -3.89 -1.67 2.40
C GLY A 61 -2.56 -0.99 2.76
N PHE A 62 -2.61 0.20 3.33
CA PHE A 62 -1.41 0.90 3.81
C PHE A 62 -0.69 0.14 4.92
N ALA A 63 -1.42 -0.49 5.84
CA ALA A 63 -0.84 -1.33 6.89
C ALA A 63 -0.11 -2.54 6.29
N LEU A 64 -0.74 -3.24 5.33
CA LEU A 64 -0.13 -4.37 4.62
C LEU A 64 1.12 -3.96 3.83
N LEU A 65 1.06 -2.83 3.13
CA LEU A 65 2.23 -2.30 2.43
C LEU A 65 3.37 -2.01 3.40
N ARG A 66 3.07 -1.33 4.52
CA ARG A 66 4.07 -1.05 5.56
C ARG A 66 4.72 -2.32 6.11
N GLU A 67 3.94 -3.36 6.38
CA GLU A 67 4.46 -4.66 6.83
C GLU A 67 5.47 -5.22 5.82
N ARG A 68 5.12 -5.20 4.51
CA ARG A 68 6.01 -5.67 3.43
C ARG A 68 7.29 -4.85 3.32
N LEU A 69 7.21 -3.53 3.49
CA LEU A 69 8.38 -2.66 3.46
C LEU A 69 9.31 -2.90 4.65
N LEU A 70 8.75 -3.14 5.84
CA LEU A 70 9.55 -3.48 7.04
C LEU A 70 10.22 -4.85 6.92
N GLU A 71 9.53 -5.86 6.36
CA GLU A 71 10.12 -7.17 6.07
C GLU A 71 11.32 -7.02 5.11
N ALA A 72 11.16 -6.23 4.05
CA ALA A 72 12.20 -5.97 3.07
C ALA A 72 13.37 -5.14 3.65
N ASP A 73 13.10 -4.27 4.63
CA ASP A 73 14.10 -3.44 5.29
C ASP A 73 15.14 -4.23 6.10
N ALA A 74 14.85 -5.47 6.43
CA ALA A 74 15.75 -6.38 7.11
C ALA A 74 16.85 -6.97 6.19
N ALA A 75 16.85 -6.68 4.89
CA ALA A 75 17.78 -7.23 3.92
C ALA A 75 19.16 -6.57 4.02
N GLY A 76 20.22 -7.37 4.25
CA GLY A 76 21.64 -7.07 4.04
C GLY A 76 22.13 -5.68 4.46
N SER A 77 22.82 -4.99 3.55
CA SER A 77 23.32 -3.62 3.74
C SER A 77 22.20 -2.58 3.59
N PRO A 78 22.38 -1.34 4.10
CA PRO A 78 21.40 -0.27 3.91
C PRO A 78 21.00 -0.02 2.45
N ARG A 79 21.92 -0.19 1.50
CA ARG A 79 21.65 -0.07 0.06
C ARG A 79 20.76 -1.21 -0.44
N GLU A 80 21.05 -2.44 -0.02
CA GLU A 80 20.26 -3.61 -0.40
C GLU A 80 18.87 -3.56 0.21
N ALA A 81 18.74 -3.11 1.46
CA ALA A 81 17.45 -2.89 2.10
C ALA A 81 16.60 -1.86 1.34
N LEU A 82 17.18 -0.73 0.90
CA LEU A 82 16.47 0.27 0.13
C LEU A 82 15.99 -0.26 -1.23
N ILE A 83 16.83 -1.04 -1.93
CA ILE A 83 16.44 -1.72 -3.18
C ILE A 83 15.33 -2.73 -2.92
N ALA A 84 15.46 -3.55 -1.88
CA ALA A 84 14.45 -4.55 -1.50
C ALA A 84 13.10 -3.91 -1.16
N GLN A 85 13.09 -2.80 -0.44
CA GLN A 85 11.86 -2.01 -0.19
C GLN A 85 11.21 -1.56 -1.51
N GLY A 86 12.00 -1.05 -2.46
CA GLY A 86 11.49 -0.63 -3.76
C GLY A 86 10.84 -1.78 -4.54
N LEU A 87 11.51 -2.93 -4.59
CA LEU A 87 10.97 -4.15 -5.23
C LEU A 87 9.71 -4.66 -4.52
N ALA A 88 9.69 -4.62 -3.18
CA ALA A 88 8.52 -5.01 -2.40
C ALA A 88 7.31 -4.10 -2.68
N TYR A 89 7.54 -2.80 -2.83
CA TYR A 89 6.50 -1.83 -3.19
C TYR A 89 5.88 -2.15 -4.55
N ILE A 90 6.71 -2.35 -5.59
CA ILE A 90 6.25 -2.67 -6.94
C ILE A 90 5.53 -4.02 -6.95
N ALA A 91 6.09 -5.02 -6.26
CA ALA A 91 5.48 -6.35 -6.16
C ALA A 91 4.11 -6.29 -5.46
N PHE A 92 3.95 -5.50 -4.40
CA PHE A 92 2.67 -5.29 -3.72
C PHE A 92 1.63 -4.69 -4.66
N ALA A 93 1.98 -3.64 -5.40
CA ALA A 93 1.09 -3.00 -6.36
C ALA A 93 0.60 -3.99 -7.44
N CYS A 94 1.52 -4.78 -8.01
CA CYS A 94 1.19 -5.77 -9.04
C CYS A 94 0.40 -6.97 -8.51
N ALA A 95 0.61 -7.36 -7.26
CA ALA A 95 -0.13 -8.45 -6.63
C ALA A 95 -1.55 -8.06 -6.21
N ARG A 96 -1.78 -6.75 -5.93
CA ARG A 96 -3.05 -6.21 -5.43
C ARG A 96 -3.45 -4.94 -6.19
N PRO A 97 -3.68 -5.02 -7.51
CA PRO A 97 -3.90 -3.86 -8.36
C PRO A 97 -5.13 -3.03 -7.98
N ALA A 98 -6.23 -3.67 -7.61
CA ALA A 98 -7.44 -2.97 -7.24
C ALA A 98 -7.30 -2.26 -5.89
N LEU A 99 -6.67 -2.92 -4.91
CA LEU A 99 -6.35 -2.31 -3.62
C LEU A 99 -5.38 -1.14 -3.78
N PHE A 100 -4.30 -1.32 -4.56
CA PHE A 100 -3.34 -0.25 -4.80
C PHE A 100 -3.99 0.99 -5.42
N ARG A 101 -4.86 0.80 -6.41
CA ARG A 101 -5.64 1.91 -6.99
C ARG A 101 -6.56 2.56 -5.96
N LEU A 102 -7.22 1.77 -5.09
CA LEU A 102 -8.04 2.32 -4.01
C LEU A 102 -7.22 3.18 -3.05
N MET A 103 -6.00 2.75 -2.69
CA MET A 103 -5.13 3.47 -1.77
C MET A 103 -4.67 4.84 -2.31
N PHE A 104 -4.36 4.93 -3.60
CA PHE A 104 -3.71 6.11 -4.20
C PHE A 104 -4.58 6.91 -5.16
N ALA A 105 -5.60 6.30 -5.76
CA ALA A 105 -6.52 6.95 -6.70
C ALA A 105 -7.98 6.86 -6.26
N GLY A 106 -8.21 6.44 -5.02
CA GLY A 106 -9.53 6.30 -4.43
C GLY A 106 -10.28 7.64 -4.41
N PRO A 107 -11.61 7.59 -4.30
CA PRO A 107 -12.44 8.80 -4.26
C PRO A 107 -11.94 9.72 -3.14
N ALA A 108 -11.85 11.02 -3.43
CA ALA A 108 -11.41 12.05 -2.48
C ALA A 108 -12.23 12.08 -1.18
N GLU A 109 -13.40 11.45 -1.21
CA GLU A 109 -14.33 11.32 -0.08
C GLU A 109 -13.94 10.19 0.90
N ALA A 110 -13.05 9.27 0.50
CA ALA A 110 -12.54 8.27 1.43
C ALA A 110 -11.64 8.97 2.46
N THR A 111 -12.16 9.14 3.66
CA THR A 111 -11.42 9.74 4.79
C THR A 111 -10.37 8.74 5.27
N ILE A 112 -9.21 8.73 4.61
CA ILE A 112 -8.06 7.92 5.03
C ILE A 112 -7.22 8.81 5.94
N ASP A 113 -6.93 8.33 7.15
CA ASP A 113 -6.06 9.04 8.09
C ASP A 113 -4.70 9.37 7.44
N ALA A 114 -4.28 10.63 7.55
CA ALA A 114 -3.00 11.10 7.02
C ALA A 114 -1.81 10.32 7.61
N ALA A 115 -1.88 9.91 8.88
CA ALA A 115 -0.87 9.08 9.52
C ALA A 115 -0.79 7.68 8.88
N CYS A 116 -1.92 7.12 8.46
CA CYS A 116 -1.97 5.84 7.76
C CYS A 116 -1.35 5.95 6.36
N LYS A 117 -1.68 7.01 5.60
CA LYS A 117 -1.05 7.28 4.29
C LYS A 117 0.45 7.46 4.40
N ALA A 118 0.91 8.12 5.46
CA ALA A 118 2.33 8.38 5.71
C ALA A 118 3.12 7.13 6.15
N SER A 119 2.47 6.06 6.58
CA SER A 119 3.13 4.93 7.25
C SER A 119 4.20 4.23 6.39
N GLY A 120 3.93 3.99 5.11
CA GLY A 120 4.91 3.43 4.17
C GLY A 120 6.01 4.43 3.81
N PHE A 121 5.66 5.70 3.62
CA PHE A 121 6.61 6.78 3.37
C PHE A 121 7.58 6.97 4.55
N THR A 122 7.10 6.78 5.79
CA THR A 122 7.94 6.86 7.00
C THR A 122 9.02 5.77 7.01
N VAL A 123 8.70 4.53 6.61
CA VAL A 123 9.70 3.45 6.52
C VAL A 123 10.81 3.84 5.53
N LEU A 124 10.44 4.33 4.35
CA LEU A 124 11.37 4.79 3.33
C LEU A 124 12.24 5.97 3.84
N SER A 125 11.60 7.01 4.40
CA SER A 125 12.33 8.21 4.86
C SER A 125 13.31 7.91 5.98
N GLN A 126 12.97 7.02 6.91
CA GLN A 126 13.87 6.56 7.97
C GLN A 126 15.09 5.83 7.40
N ARG A 127 14.88 4.97 6.39
CA ARG A 127 15.98 4.26 5.72
C ARG A 127 16.90 5.24 5.01
N VAL A 128 16.36 6.18 4.24
CA VAL A 128 17.16 7.20 3.52
C VAL A 128 17.91 8.11 4.49
N ALA A 129 17.27 8.57 5.57
CA ALA A 129 17.92 9.39 6.60
C ALA A 129 19.08 8.68 7.31
N GLY A 130 19.04 7.35 7.39
CA GLY A 130 20.17 6.54 7.90
C GLY A 130 21.36 6.44 6.92
N MET A 131 21.19 6.89 5.66
CA MET A 131 22.20 6.79 4.61
C MET A 131 22.73 8.16 4.14
N VAL A 132 21.92 9.21 4.29
CA VAL A 132 22.20 10.58 3.83
C VAL A 132 22.16 11.51 5.04
N SER A 133 23.28 12.11 5.37
CA SER A 133 23.41 12.96 6.58
C SER A 133 22.85 14.37 6.39
N ASP A 134 22.82 14.90 5.16
CA ASP A 134 22.21 16.18 4.84
C ASP A 134 20.69 16.03 4.75
N GLY A 135 19.94 16.78 5.57
CA GLY A 135 18.49 16.66 5.68
C GLY A 135 17.76 17.01 4.39
N ALA A 136 18.16 18.07 3.69
CA ALA A 136 17.53 18.48 2.43
C ALA A 136 17.82 17.45 1.31
N ALA A 137 19.03 16.91 1.26
CA ALA A 137 19.38 15.83 0.35
C ALA A 137 18.61 14.53 0.67
N ALA A 138 18.41 14.21 1.95
CA ALA A 138 17.63 13.06 2.37
C ALA A 138 16.14 13.17 1.98
N GLU A 139 15.54 14.36 2.10
CA GLU A 139 14.16 14.60 1.65
C GLU A 139 14.03 14.44 0.12
N ALA A 140 14.96 15.03 -0.64
CA ALA A 140 14.98 14.91 -2.09
C ALA A 140 15.20 13.45 -2.54
N ALA A 141 16.11 12.72 -1.90
CA ALA A 141 16.36 11.30 -2.17
C ALA A 141 15.13 10.45 -1.84
N THR A 142 14.44 10.71 -0.74
CA THR A 142 13.20 10.02 -0.36
C THR A 142 12.12 10.23 -1.42
N LEU A 143 11.94 11.47 -1.88
CA LEU A 143 10.97 11.80 -2.94
C LEU A 143 11.33 11.11 -4.25
N ALA A 144 12.62 11.08 -4.63
CA ALA A 144 13.09 10.40 -5.85
C ALA A 144 12.85 8.89 -5.78
N CYS A 145 13.15 8.25 -4.65
CA CYS A 145 12.85 6.83 -4.43
C CYS A 145 11.37 6.53 -4.56
N TRP A 146 10.54 7.30 -3.86
CA TRP A 146 9.09 7.10 -3.91
C TRP A 146 8.52 7.34 -5.31
N GLY A 147 8.94 8.43 -5.98
CA GLY A 147 8.51 8.74 -7.35
C GLY A 147 8.88 7.64 -8.34
N LEU A 148 10.09 7.06 -8.24
CA LEU A 148 10.50 5.96 -9.09
C LEU A 148 9.62 4.71 -8.89
N VAL A 149 9.48 4.22 -7.65
CA VAL A 149 8.74 2.98 -7.39
C VAL A 149 7.25 3.12 -7.69
N HIS A 150 6.68 4.29 -7.38
CA HIS A 150 5.27 4.58 -7.68
C HIS A 150 5.05 4.69 -9.21
N GLY A 151 5.97 5.32 -9.92
CA GLY A 151 5.96 5.41 -11.37
C GLY A 151 6.04 4.03 -12.03
N LEU A 152 7.01 3.20 -11.65
CA LEU A 152 7.16 1.84 -12.18
C LEU A 152 5.93 0.97 -11.90
N ALA A 153 5.40 1.02 -10.66
CA ALA A 153 4.17 0.33 -10.30
C ALA A 153 2.98 0.76 -11.17
N THR A 154 2.79 2.06 -11.34
CA THR A 154 1.68 2.61 -12.14
C THR A 154 1.81 2.25 -13.62
N LEU A 155 3.02 2.35 -14.20
CA LEU A 155 3.28 1.95 -15.58
C LEU A 155 2.96 0.47 -15.83
N ALA A 156 3.32 -0.40 -14.87
CA ALA A 156 2.99 -1.82 -14.94
C ALA A 156 1.48 -2.08 -14.85
N LEU A 157 0.79 -1.41 -13.90
CA LEU A 157 -0.66 -1.56 -13.70
C LEU A 157 -1.49 -1.03 -14.86
N ASP A 158 -0.99 -0.04 -15.58
CA ASP A 158 -1.66 0.54 -16.76
C ASP A 158 -1.29 -0.17 -18.06
N GLY A 159 -0.49 -1.25 -17.99
CA GLY A 159 -0.06 -2.01 -19.16
C GLY A 159 0.84 -1.21 -20.12
N ARG A 160 1.41 -0.10 -19.66
CA ARG A 160 2.29 0.77 -20.47
C ARG A 160 3.72 0.24 -20.53
N GLN A 161 4.11 -0.54 -19.54
CA GLN A 161 5.38 -1.27 -19.50
C GLN A 161 5.11 -2.67 -18.94
N PRO A 162 5.54 -3.74 -19.66
CA PRO A 162 5.50 -5.09 -19.10
C PRO A 162 6.33 -5.13 -17.82
N ARG A 163 5.84 -5.88 -16.81
CA ARG A 163 6.61 -6.07 -15.59
C ARG A 163 7.90 -6.82 -15.90
N ASP A 164 9.01 -6.18 -15.60
CA ASP A 164 10.36 -6.76 -15.70
C ASP A 164 11.09 -6.55 -14.37
N ALA A 165 11.10 -7.57 -13.52
CA ALA A 165 11.71 -7.49 -12.21
C ALA A 165 13.22 -7.19 -12.27
N ALA A 166 13.91 -7.62 -13.31
CA ALA A 166 15.34 -7.33 -13.51
C ALA A 166 15.54 -5.85 -13.91
N GLY A 167 14.68 -5.33 -14.78
CA GLY A 167 14.67 -3.92 -15.15
C GLY A 167 14.30 -3.01 -13.98
N ASP A 168 13.32 -3.39 -13.17
CA ASP A 168 12.94 -2.67 -11.96
C ASP A 168 14.10 -2.61 -10.96
N GLU A 169 14.79 -3.74 -10.73
CA GLU A 169 15.97 -3.79 -9.87
C GLU A 169 17.12 -2.95 -10.42
N ALA A 170 17.40 -3.00 -11.72
CA ALA A 170 18.44 -2.21 -12.35
C ALA A 170 18.17 -0.69 -12.19
N ALA A 171 16.93 -0.24 -12.38
CA ALA A 171 16.52 1.14 -12.18
C ALA A 171 16.74 1.60 -10.73
N LEU A 172 16.36 0.76 -9.76
CA LEU A 172 16.58 1.02 -8.34
C LEU A 172 18.07 1.09 -7.98
N ARG A 173 18.89 0.17 -8.50
CA ARG A 173 20.35 0.19 -8.29
C ARG A 173 21.00 1.46 -8.82
N ILE A 174 20.60 1.95 -9.99
CA ILE A 174 21.07 3.22 -10.56
C ILE A 174 20.73 4.39 -9.64
N LEU A 175 19.46 4.48 -9.19
CA LEU A 175 19.02 5.54 -8.30
C LEU A 175 19.78 5.50 -6.96
N VAL A 176 19.86 4.34 -6.32
CA VAL A 176 20.51 4.17 -5.01
C VAL A 176 22.01 4.46 -5.08
N ALA A 177 22.67 4.13 -6.20
CA ALA A 177 24.08 4.48 -6.40
C ALA A 177 24.32 6.00 -6.48
N GLY A 178 23.35 6.76 -6.99
CA GLY A 178 23.43 8.23 -7.04
C GLY A 178 23.10 8.93 -5.70
N ILE A 179 22.37 8.27 -4.80
CA ILE A 179 22.01 8.84 -3.49
C ILE A 179 23.20 8.80 -2.51
N VAL A 180 24.02 7.75 -2.58
CA VAL A 180 25.11 7.51 -1.63
C VAL A 180 26.45 7.69 -2.36
N GLN A 181 26.86 8.94 -2.49
CA GLN A 181 28.20 9.32 -2.92
C GLN A 181 29.12 9.55 -1.72
#